data_641f1b2fcf294b3fb1b6e5b868171e15
#
_entry.id   641f1b2fcf294b3fb1b6e5b868171e15
#
_cell.length_a   1.000
_cell.length_b   1.000
_cell.length_c   1.000
_cell.angle_alpha   90.00
_cell.angle_beta   90.00
_cell.angle_gamma   90.00
#
_symmetry.space_group_name_H-M   'P 1'
#
loop_
_entity.id
_entity.type
_entity.pdbx_description
1 polymer ?
#
loop_
_entity_poly.entity_id
_entity_poly.type
_entity_poly.pdbx_seq_one_letter_code
_entity_poly.pdbx_strand_id
1 'polypeptide(L)'
;MTNLIVANFKMHGTNAFIENWFADFTKNTDISKNVIIALPATHIAAFRDYGLVLSGQNVSASESGAFTSQISAKMLKDSGADYCIIGHSEAREQLSESNKSIKEKYEQLKNIQMSPIVCVGESLQIKESGKTKEHLKSQLSLFNTETEDLIIAYEPIWAIGTGLVPTEKEIDEAIECIREIFKKPIKVLYGGSVKASNAKNLLDNTDINGLLVGGASLNPQEFGKIAQLC
;
A
#
# COMPACT_ATOMS: atom_id res chain seq x y z
N MET A 1 0.36 6.08 -18.76
CA MET A 1 -0.11 4.95 -17.91
C MET A 1 -1.06 5.50 -16.87
N THR A 2 -2.08 4.74 -16.48
CA THR A 2 -3.01 5.18 -15.41
C THR A 2 -2.37 4.95 -14.05
N ASN A 3 -2.43 5.95 -13.18
CA ASN A 3 -1.90 5.87 -11.83
C ASN A 3 -2.76 4.98 -10.93
N LEU A 4 -2.16 4.29 -9.97
CA LEU A 4 -2.85 3.51 -8.94
C LEU A 4 -2.89 4.31 -7.63
N ILE A 5 -4.07 4.62 -7.13
CA ILE A 5 -4.24 5.39 -5.89
C ILE A 5 -4.84 4.49 -4.82
N VAL A 6 -4.12 4.29 -3.73
CA VAL A 6 -4.51 3.40 -2.64
C VAL A 6 -4.75 4.21 -1.37
N ALA A 7 -5.96 4.15 -0.83
CA ALA A 7 -6.30 4.68 0.48
C ALA A 7 -5.98 3.64 1.56
N ASN A 8 -5.12 3.94 2.49
CA ASN A 8 -4.88 3.11 3.67
C ASN A 8 -5.52 3.74 4.90
N PHE A 9 -6.66 3.21 5.34
CA PHE A 9 -7.38 3.72 6.52
C PHE A 9 -6.68 3.38 7.82
N LYS A 10 -5.68 2.48 7.79
CA LYS A 10 -5.00 2.02 8.99
C LYS A 10 -6.01 1.51 10.03
N MET A 11 -5.82 1.80 11.30
CA MET A 11 -6.74 1.43 12.40
C MET A 11 -7.75 2.57 12.65
N HIS A 12 -8.49 2.97 11.59
CA HIS A 12 -9.53 4.00 11.69
C HIS A 12 -10.85 3.55 11.10
N GLY A 13 -11.92 4.05 11.69
CA GLY A 13 -13.29 3.91 11.18
C GLY A 13 -14.17 2.97 12.01
N THR A 14 -15.39 3.44 12.24
CA THR A 14 -16.54 2.61 12.61
C THR A 14 -17.37 2.41 11.35
N ASN A 15 -18.37 1.52 11.35
CA ASN A 15 -19.28 1.36 10.20
C ASN A 15 -19.90 2.70 9.79
N ALA A 16 -20.42 3.46 10.74
CA ALA A 16 -21.04 4.76 10.47
C ALA A 16 -20.05 5.77 9.86
N PHE A 17 -18.79 5.76 10.31
CA PHE A 17 -17.75 6.62 9.71
C PHE A 17 -17.51 6.24 8.25
N ILE A 18 -17.37 4.94 7.97
CA ILE A 18 -17.04 4.46 6.62
C ILE A 18 -18.23 4.65 5.67
N GLU A 19 -19.49 4.43 6.12
CA GLU A 19 -20.70 4.71 5.36
C GLU A 19 -20.77 6.18 4.94
N ASN A 20 -20.56 7.10 5.88
CA ASN A 20 -20.54 8.53 5.60
C ASN A 20 -19.39 8.91 4.65
N TRP A 21 -18.20 8.31 4.87
CA TRP A 21 -17.06 8.54 4.01
C TRP A 21 -17.34 8.11 2.56
N PHE A 22 -17.91 6.90 2.35
CA PHE A 22 -18.27 6.44 1.02
C PHE A 22 -19.34 7.31 0.38
N ALA A 23 -20.38 7.69 1.12
CA ALA A 23 -21.44 8.56 0.61
C ALA A 23 -20.90 9.91 0.15
N ASP A 24 -19.95 10.49 0.87
CA ASP A 24 -19.32 11.76 0.49
C ASP A 24 -18.30 11.60 -0.63
N PHE A 25 -17.51 10.53 -0.64
CA PHE A 25 -16.52 10.24 -1.68
C PHE A 25 -17.19 10.03 -3.03
N THR A 26 -18.22 9.18 -3.10
CA THR A 26 -18.91 8.83 -4.35
C THR A 26 -19.74 9.95 -4.95
N LYS A 27 -20.19 10.92 -4.14
CA LYS A 27 -20.89 12.12 -4.65
C LYS A 27 -20.01 13.01 -5.51
N ASN A 28 -18.71 13.05 -5.22
CA ASN A 28 -17.81 14.06 -5.75
C ASN A 28 -16.64 13.47 -6.57
N THR A 29 -16.60 12.15 -6.71
CA THR A 29 -15.49 11.49 -7.38
C THR A 29 -16.02 10.39 -8.30
N ASP A 30 -15.64 10.43 -9.57
CA ASP A 30 -15.85 9.30 -10.46
C ASP A 30 -15.01 8.11 -10.00
N ILE A 31 -15.68 6.98 -9.77
CA ILE A 31 -15.02 5.79 -9.25
C ILE A 31 -14.22 5.15 -10.37
N SER A 32 -12.90 5.16 -10.22
CA SER A 32 -11.99 4.44 -11.12
C SER A 32 -11.59 3.11 -10.50
N LYS A 33 -11.42 2.07 -11.35
CA LYS A 33 -10.85 0.77 -10.93
C LYS A 33 -9.39 0.87 -10.44
N ASN A 34 -8.76 2.02 -10.67
CA ASN A 34 -7.41 2.30 -10.17
C ASN A 34 -7.40 2.96 -8.78
N VAL A 35 -8.58 3.17 -8.18
CA VAL A 35 -8.72 3.59 -6.78
C VAL A 35 -9.01 2.38 -5.92
N ILE A 36 -8.14 2.10 -4.96
CA ILE A 36 -8.23 0.97 -4.04
C ILE A 36 -8.42 1.51 -2.63
N ILE A 37 -9.37 0.94 -1.87
CA ILE A 37 -9.64 1.33 -0.49
C ILE A 37 -9.23 0.18 0.45
N ALA A 38 -8.15 0.37 1.20
CA ALA A 38 -7.68 -0.59 2.18
C ALA A 38 -8.33 -0.32 3.54
N LEU A 39 -9.34 -1.14 3.84
CA LEU A 39 -10.12 -1.09 5.08
C LEU A 39 -9.57 -2.04 6.14
N PRO A 40 -9.82 -1.77 7.45
CA PRO A 40 -9.73 -2.79 8.48
C PRO A 40 -10.56 -4.02 8.08
N ALA A 41 -10.04 -5.21 8.33
CA ALA A 41 -10.67 -6.46 7.88
C ALA A 41 -12.12 -6.64 8.38
N THR A 42 -12.45 -6.06 9.54
CA THR A 42 -13.80 -6.07 10.12
C THR A 42 -14.84 -5.34 9.28
N HIS A 43 -14.44 -4.55 8.29
CA HIS A 43 -15.35 -3.72 7.48
C HIS A 43 -15.44 -4.17 6.02
N ILE A 44 -14.49 -4.95 5.51
CA ILE A 44 -14.42 -5.30 4.08
C ILE A 44 -15.74 -5.92 3.58
N ALA A 45 -16.26 -6.93 4.29
CA ALA A 45 -17.48 -7.62 3.89
C ALA A 45 -18.73 -6.73 3.86
N ALA A 46 -18.79 -5.73 4.75
CA ALA A 46 -19.91 -4.79 4.82
C ALA A 46 -19.93 -3.80 3.62
N PHE A 47 -18.77 -3.55 3.01
CA PHE A 47 -18.62 -2.54 1.97
C PHE A 47 -18.29 -3.11 0.57
N ARG A 48 -18.29 -4.44 0.40
CA ARG A 48 -17.95 -5.09 -0.88
C ARG A 48 -18.86 -4.71 -2.05
N ASP A 49 -20.11 -4.39 -1.78
CA ASP A 49 -21.13 -4.11 -2.80
C ASP A 49 -21.23 -2.59 -3.14
N TYR A 50 -20.32 -1.76 -2.64
CA TYR A 50 -20.31 -0.31 -2.89
C TYR A 50 -19.65 0.09 -4.23
N GLY A 51 -19.27 -0.89 -5.07
CA GLY A 51 -18.68 -0.65 -6.39
C GLY A 51 -17.22 -0.17 -6.36
N LEU A 52 -16.55 -0.28 -5.21
CA LEU A 52 -15.15 0.08 -5.02
C LEU A 52 -14.25 -1.14 -5.00
N VAL A 53 -13.00 -0.97 -5.41
CA VAL A 53 -11.98 -2.01 -5.26
C VAL A 53 -11.45 -1.99 -3.84
N LEU A 54 -11.57 -3.10 -3.13
CA LEU A 54 -11.20 -3.21 -1.73
C LEU A 54 -9.87 -3.94 -1.53
N SER A 55 -9.17 -3.57 -0.46
CA SER A 55 -7.92 -4.17 -0.03
C SER A 55 -7.95 -4.49 1.47
N GLY A 56 -7.34 -5.63 1.85
CA GLY A 56 -6.91 -5.85 3.22
C GLY A 56 -5.67 -4.99 3.56
N GLN A 57 -5.39 -4.86 4.87
CA GLN A 57 -4.23 -4.09 5.37
C GLN A 57 -3.11 -5.00 5.88
N ASN A 58 -3.37 -6.27 6.04
CA ASN A 58 -2.43 -7.33 6.40
C ASN A 58 -3.11 -8.70 6.22
N VAL A 59 -2.31 -9.77 6.25
CA VAL A 59 -2.78 -11.15 6.11
C VAL A 59 -1.89 -12.10 6.91
N SER A 60 -2.39 -13.29 7.24
CA SER A 60 -1.59 -14.37 7.80
C SER A 60 -0.64 -14.98 6.77
N ALA A 61 0.53 -15.43 7.22
CA ALA A 61 1.43 -16.28 6.45
C ALA A 61 0.91 -17.73 6.32
N SER A 62 -0.15 -18.09 7.05
CA SER A 62 -0.74 -19.42 7.07
C SER A 62 -2.10 -19.42 6.37
N GLU A 63 -2.41 -20.51 5.66
CA GLU A 63 -3.67 -20.66 4.94
C GLU A 63 -4.86 -20.81 5.91
N SER A 64 -4.72 -21.62 6.95
CA SER A 64 -5.72 -21.90 7.96
C SER A 64 -5.08 -22.59 9.17
N GLY A 65 -5.82 -22.77 10.28
CA GLY A 65 -5.37 -23.55 11.42
C GLY A 65 -5.49 -22.83 12.76
N ALA A 66 -4.68 -23.25 13.74
CA ALA A 66 -4.71 -22.73 15.11
C ALA A 66 -3.91 -21.39 15.21
N PHE A 67 -4.41 -20.38 14.54
CA PHE A 67 -3.84 -19.03 14.48
C PHE A 67 -4.87 -17.99 14.94
N THR A 68 -5.27 -18.07 16.19
CA THR A 68 -6.24 -17.13 16.78
C THR A 68 -5.80 -15.69 16.58
N SER A 69 -6.72 -14.81 16.20
CA SER A 69 -6.55 -13.40 15.85
C SER A 69 -5.99 -13.12 14.44
N GLN A 70 -5.52 -14.12 13.70
CA GLN A 70 -5.03 -13.91 12.33
C GLN A 70 -6.16 -14.07 11.29
N ILE A 71 -5.99 -13.41 10.16
CA ILE A 71 -6.92 -13.44 9.04
C ILE A 71 -6.19 -14.03 7.83
N SER A 72 -6.73 -15.11 7.25
CA SER A 72 -6.12 -15.73 6.09
C SER A 72 -6.44 -14.98 4.80
N ALA A 73 -5.66 -15.25 3.74
CA ALA A 73 -5.90 -14.70 2.42
C ALA A 73 -7.30 -15.11 1.90
N LYS A 74 -7.72 -16.36 2.11
CA LYS A 74 -9.06 -16.84 1.74
C LYS A 74 -10.17 -16.05 2.41
N MET A 75 -10.03 -15.73 3.72
CA MET A 75 -11.01 -14.92 4.45
C MET A 75 -11.13 -13.52 3.87
N LEU A 76 -10.02 -12.89 3.50
CA LEU A 76 -10.03 -11.57 2.87
C LEU A 76 -10.70 -11.62 1.49
N LYS A 77 -10.38 -12.62 0.67
CA LYS A 77 -10.98 -12.79 -0.66
C LYS A 77 -12.48 -13.03 -0.59
N ASP A 78 -12.92 -13.89 0.31
CA ASP A 78 -14.34 -14.16 0.57
C ASP A 78 -15.10 -12.92 1.07
N SER A 79 -14.42 -12.06 1.82
CA SER A 79 -14.96 -10.77 2.26
C SER A 79 -15.07 -9.73 1.13
N GLY A 80 -14.48 -9.97 -0.05
CA GLY A 80 -14.56 -9.08 -1.21
C GLY A 80 -13.32 -8.23 -1.47
N ALA A 81 -12.17 -8.53 -0.84
CA ALA A 81 -10.92 -7.84 -1.16
C ALA A 81 -10.24 -8.46 -2.38
N ASP A 82 -9.75 -7.61 -3.31
CA ASP A 82 -8.93 -8.01 -4.45
C ASP A 82 -7.44 -7.75 -4.24
N TYR A 83 -7.12 -6.88 -3.29
CA TYR A 83 -5.76 -6.49 -2.94
C TYR A 83 -5.51 -6.72 -1.45
N CYS A 84 -4.23 -6.78 -1.08
CA CYS A 84 -3.82 -6.74 0.32
C CYS A 84 -2.47 -6.04 0.47
N ILE A 85 -2.40 -5.05 1.38
CA ILE A 85 -1.14 -4.44 1.82
C ILE A 85 -0.45 -5.45 2.72
N ILE A 86 0.86 -5.67 2.51
CA ILE A 86 1.72 -6.50 3.35
C ILE A 86 3.05 -5.81 3.60
N GLY A 87 3.63 -6.07 4.77
CA GLY A 87 4.94 -5.52 5.15
C GLY A 87 4.95 -4.01 5.35
N HIS A 88 3.79 -3.38 5.61
CA HIS A 88 3.70 -1.96 5.99
C HIS A 88 4.64 -1.65 7.15
N SER A 89 5.25 -0.47 7.16
CA SER A 89 6.21 -0.06 8.18
C SER A 89 5.71 -0.27 9.61
N GLU A 90 4.45 0.06 9.90
CA GLU A 90 3.82 -0.16 11.20
C GLU A 90 3.74 -1.66 11.57
N ALA A 91 3.46 -2.54 10.62
CA ALA A 91 3.42 -3.98 10.87
C ALA A 91 4.83 -4.56 11.09
N ARG A 92 5.82 -4.09 10.34
CA ARG A 92 7.23 -4.46 10.57
C ARG A 92 7.70 -4.06 11.96
N GLU A 93 7.39 -2.84 12.40
CA GLU A 93 7.82 -2.30 13.68
C GLU A 93 7.03 -2.87 14.86
N GLN A 94 5.68 -2.80 14.79
CA GLN A 94 4.83 -3.11 15.94
C GLN A 94 4.50 -4.60 16.08
N LEU A 95 4.48 -5.35 14.95
CA LEU A 95 4.19 -6.78 14.93
C LEU A 95 5.44 -7.62 14.64
N SER A 96 6.63 -6.99 14.56
CA SER A 96 7.90 -7.67 14.31
C SER A 96 7.90 -8.52 13.03
N GLU A 97 7.26 -8.04 11.97
CA GLU A 97 7.19 -8.76 10.70
C GLU A 97 8.56 -8.79 9.99
N SER A 98 9.07 -9.99 9.77
CA SER A 98 10.32 -10.21 9.05
C SER A 98 10.13 -10.26 7.53
N ASN A 99 11.20 -10.05 6.76
CA ASN A 99 11.16 -10.23 5.30
C ASN A 99 10.69 -11.64 4.91
N LYS A 100 11.04 -12.66 5.70
CA LYS A 100 10.59 -14.03 5.49
C LYS A 100 9.07 -14.15 5.66
N SER A 101 8.51 -13.65 6.75
CA SER A 101 7.06 -13.71 6.99
C SER A 101 6.27 -12.92 5.93
N ILE A 102 6.82 -11.79 5.44
CA ILE A 102 6.21 -11.00 4.37
C ILE A 102 6.23 -11.76 3.05
N LYS A 103 7.33 -12.47 2.74
CA LYS A 103 7.38 -13.35 1.58
C LYS A 103 6.37 -14.49 1.66
N GLU A 104 6.20 -15.11 2.82
CA GLU A 104 5.19 -16.14 3.05
C GLU A 104 3.76 -15.59 2.85
N LYS A 105 3.46 -14.39 3.34
CA LYS A 105 2.19 -13.68 3.09
C LYS A 105 1.96 -13.41 1.61
N TYR A 106 2.99 -12.96 0.91
CA TYR A 106 2.95 -12.76 -0.54
C TYR A 106 2.51 -14.04 -1.26
N GLU A 107 3.12 -15.19 -0.93
CA GLU A 107 2.76 -16.48 -1.53
C GLU A 107 1.30 -16.86 -1.25
N GLN A 108 0.80 -16.65 -0.03
CA GLN A 108 -0.60 -16.92 0.30
C GLN A 108 -1.56 -16.11 -0.60
N LEU A 109 -1.26 -14.83 -0.84
CA LEU A 109 -2.07 -13.97 -1.70
C LEU A 109 -2.01 -14.42 -3.16
N LYS A 110 -0.81 -14.72 -3.69
CA LYS A 110 -0.63 -15.18 -5.08
C LYS A 110 -1.33 -16.51 -5.34
N ASN A 111 -1.30 -17.45 -4.40
CA ASN A 111 -1.94 -18.77 -4.53
C ASN A 111 -3.46 -18.68 -4.76
N ILE A 112 -4.10 -17.59 -4.32
CA ILE A 112 -5.54 -17.38 -4.50
C ILE A 112 -5.86 -16.25 -5.49
N GLN A 113 -4.88 -15.84 -6.31
CA GLN A 113 -5.03 -14.76 -7.29
C GLN A 113 -5.48 -13.42 -6.67
N MET A 114 -4.94 -13.08 -5.54
CA MET A 114 -5.11 -11.80 -4.88
C MET A 114 -3.87 -10.95 -5.09
N SER A 115 -4.02 -9.67 -5.35
CA SER A 115 -2.90 -8.78 -5.68
C SER A 115 -2.23 -8.22 -4.43
N PRO A 116 -0.96 -8.58 -4.12
CA PRO A 116 -0.24 -8.00 -2.99
C PRO A 116 0.30 -6.61 -3.33
N ILE A 117 0.23 -5.70 -2.35
CA ILE A 117 0.96 -4.42 -2.32
C ILE A 117 2.04 -4.57 -1.24
N VAL A 118 3.28 -4.71 -1.67
CA VAL A 118 4.42 -4.99 -0.77
C VAL A 118 5.07 -3.69 -0.35
N CYS A 119 5.00 -3.34 0.93
CA CYS A 119 5.64 -2.15 1.46
C CYS A 119 7.11 -2.41 1.81
N VAL A 120 7.96 -1.48 1.36
CA VAL A 120 9.40 -1.44 1.65
C VAL A 120 9.82 0.00 1.93
N GLY A 121 10.87 0.17 2.73
CA GLY A 121 11.38 1.50 3.02
C GLY A 121 12.35 1.50 4.19
N GLU A 122 13.02 2.60 4.37
CA GLU A 122 14.08 2.75 5.37
C GLU A 122 13.72 3.75 6.46
N SER A 123 14.32 3.54 7.65
CA SER A 123 14.30 4.50 8.75
C SER A 123 15.24 5.68 8.49
N LEU A 124 15.07 6.76 9.25
CA LEU A 124 15.97 7.92 9.18
C LEU A 124 17.44 7.52 9.43
N GLN A 125 17.69 6.65 10.39
CA GLN A 125 19.03 6.17 10.72
C GLN A 125 19.70 5.46 9.52
N ILE A 126 18.95 4.64 8.79
CA ILE A 126 19.47 3.95 7.60
C ILE A 126 19.74 4.96 6.49
N LYS A 127 18.85 5.92 6.27
CA LYS A 127 19.03 6.99 5.30
C LYS A 127 20.30 7.80 5.59
N GLU A 128 20.45 8.28 6.83
CA GLU A 128 21.61 9.08 7.26
C GLU A 128 22.93 8.32 7.16
N SER A 129 22.90 6.99 7.29
CA SER A 129 24.08 6.13 7.08
C SER A 129 24.40 5.85 5.62
N GLY A 130 23.60 6.36 4.67
CA GLY A 130 23.80 6.14 3.23
C GLY A 130 23.48 4.72 2.75
N LYS A 131 22.74 3.90 3.57
CA LYS A 131 22.48 2.49 3.31
C LYS A 131 21.07 2.19 2.76
N THR A 132 20.37 3.19 2.25
CA THR A 132 19.00 3.02 1.70
C THR A 132 18.96 1.91 0.63
N LYS A 133 19.87 1.94 -0.36
CA LYS A 133 19.89 0.94 -1.45
C LYS A 133 20.12 -0.48 -0.95
N GLU A 134 21.05 -0.68 -0.02
CA GLU A 134 21.33 -2.00 0.56
C GLU A 134 20.15 -2.51 1.39
N HIS A 135 19.50 -1.61 2.12
CA HIS A 135 18.33 -1.95 2.92
C HIS A 135 17.14 -2.37 2.05
N LEU A 136 16.82 -1.61 0.99
CA LEU A 136 15.75 -1.96 0.05
C LEU A 136 16.04 -3.29 -0.66
N LYS A 137 17.28 -3.53 -1.11
CA LYS A 137 17.72 -4.82 -1.67
C LYS A 137 17.53 -5.96 -0.68
N SER A 138 17.85 -5.76 0.61
CA SER A 138 17.65 -6.77 1.66
C SER A 138 16.15 -7.07 1.86
N GLN A 139 15.29 -6.07 1.88
CA GLN A 139 13.84 -6.27 2.04
C GLN A 139 13.22 -7.05 0.86
N LEU A 140 13.76 -6.90 -0.34
CA LEU A 140 13.25 -7.52 -1.57
C LEU A 140 14.01 -8.79 -1.97
N SER A 141 15.06 -9.20 -1.24
CA SER A 141 15.96 -10.30 -1.61
C SER A 141 15.28 -11.67 -1.75
N LEU A 142 14.15 -11.88 -1.10
CA LEU A 142 13.40 -13.14 -1.14
C LEU A 142 12.37 -13.20 -2.28
N PHE A 143 12.16 -12.11 -3.02
CA PHE A 143 11.20 -12.08 -4.11
C PHE A 143 11.83 -12.57 -5.41
N ASN A 144 11.04 -13.26 -6.24
CA ASN A 144 11.49 -13.68 -7.55
C ASN A 144 11.64 -12.47 -8.48
N THR A 145 12.82 -12.32 -9.07
CA THR A 145 13.12 -11.21 -9.98
C THR A 145 12.38 -11.30 -11.32
N GLU A 146 11.84 -12.46 -11.65
CA GLU A 146 11.00 -12.70 -12.84
C GLU A 146 9.50 -12.46 -12.58
N THR A 147 9.14 -11.99 -11.36
CA THR A 147 7.74 -11.76 -10.98
C THR A 147 7.13 -10.67 -11.85
N GLU A 148 5.98 -10.95 -12.41
CA GLU A 148 5.11 -9.99 -13.10
C GLU A 148 4.02 -9.48 -12.15
N ASP A 149 3.46 -8.30 -12.44
CA ASP A 149 2.35 -7.69 -11.71
C ASP A 149 2.63 -7.44 -10.21
N LEU A 150 3.91 -7.28 -9.85
CA LEU A 150 4.29 -6.90 -8.50
C LEU A 150 4.05 -5.40 -8.29
N ILE A 151 3.38 -5.07 -7.21
CA ILE A 151 3.19 -3.69 -6.74
C ILE A 151 4.02 -3.51 -5.49
N ILE A 152 4.98 -2.58 -5.55
CA ILE A 152 5.79 -2.17 -4.40
C ILE A 152 5.30 -0.81 -3.93
N ALA A 153 5.12 -0.62 -2.64
CA ALA A 153 4.93 0.71 -2.05
C ALA A 153 6.22 1.12 -1.34
N TYR A 154 6.89 2.15 -1.86
CA TYR A 154 8.06 2.72 -1.21
C TYR A 154 7.63 3.68 -0.10
N GLU A 155 7.99 3.34 1.11
CA GLU A 155 7.66 4.07 2.33
C GLU A 155 8.94 4.62 2.98
N PRO A 156 9.39 5.85 2.67
CA PRO A 156 10.44 6.49 3.48
C PRO A 156 9.88 6.71 4.90
N ILE A 157 10.17 5.79 5.84
CA ILE A 157 9.51 5.72 7.17
C ILE A 157 9.65 7.05 7.91
N TRP A 158 10.78 7.72 7.74
CA TRP A 158 11.08 9.03 8.32
C TRP A 158 10.18 10.17 7.78
N ALA A 159 9.49 9.94 6.66
CA ALA A 159 8.56 10.89 6.04
C ALA A 159 7.09 10.55 6.30
N ILE A 160 6.77 9.41 6.94
CA ILE A 160 5.38 9.01 7.21
C ILE A 160 4.82 9.80 8.38
N GLY A 161 3.75 10.56 8.16
CA GLY A 161 3.05 11.29 9.23
C GLY A 161 3.80 12.48 9.81
N THR A 162 5.03 12.73 9.39
CA THR A 162 5.87 13.83 9.90
C THR A 162 5.64 15.15 9.18
N GLY A 163 5.03 15.11 7.99
CA GLY A 163 4.93 16.26 7.08
C GLY A 163 6.19 16.51 6.26
N LEU A 164 7.26 15.77 6.51
CA LEU A 164 8.46 15.79 5.66
C LEU A 164 8.15 15.07 4.35
N VAL A 165 8.68 15.57 3.25
CA VAL A 165 8.60 14.94 1.93
C VAL A 165 10.03 14.85 1.41
N PRO A 166 10.48 13.65 0.98
CA PRO A 166 11.74 13.53 0.28
C PRO A 166 11.75 14.42 -0.95
N THR A 167 12.92 14.83 -1.39
CA THR A 167 13.08 15.47 -2.70
C THR A 167 12.71 14.50 -3.83
N GLU A 168 12.28 15.01 -4.97
CA GLU A 168 11.98 14.21 -6.16
C GLU A 168 13.16 13.29 -6.51
N LYS A 169 14.37 13.82 -6.45
CA LYS A 169 15.60 13.04 -6.67
C LYS A 169 15.78 11.88 -5.69
N GLU A 170 15.51 12.07 -4.41
CA GLU A 170 15.60 11.00 -3.40
C GLU A 170 14.55 9.91 -3.66
N ILE A 171 13.36 10.30 -4.10
CA ILE A 171 12.31 9.37 -4.50
C ILE A 171 12.78 8.56 -5.71
N ASP A 172 13.24 9.20 -6.77
CA ASP A 172 13.66 8.54 -8.01
C ASP A 172 14.86 7.61 -7.79
N GLU A 173 15.85 8.00 -6.98
CA GLU A 173 16.97 7.13 -6.61
C GLU A 173 16.52 5.84 -5.89
N ALA A 174 15.50 5.92 -5.04
CA ALA A 174 14.93 4.75 -4.37
C ALA A 174 14.11 3.89 -5.34
N ILE A 175 13.30 4.52 -6.21
CA ILE A 175 12.50 3.83 -7.22
C ILE A 175 13.40 3.09 -8.22
N GLU A 176 14.45 3.75 -8.72
CA GLU A 176 15.45 3.13 -9.60
C GLU A 176 16.10 1.90 -8.94
N CYS A 177 16.53 2.06 -7.69
CA CYS A 177 17.09 0.94 -6.92
C CYS A 177 16.11 -0.24 -6.79
N ILE A 178 14.82 0.03 -6.54
CA ILE A 178 13.80 -1.01 -6.47
C ILE A 178 13.64 -1.69 -7.83
N ARG A 179 13.57 -0.93 -8.92
CA ARG A 179 13.40 -1.47 -10.28
C ARG A 179 14.61 -2.27 -10.77
N GLU A 180 15.82 -1.88 -10.39
CA GLU A 180 17.04 -2.63 -10.72
C GLU A 180 17.06 -4.07 -10.18
N ILE A 181 16.27 -4.36 -9.12
CA ILE A 181 16.18 -5.71 -8.54
C ILE A 181 15.41 -6.67 -9.45
N PHE A 182 14.45 -6.14 -10.22
CA PHE A 182 13.53 -6.95 -11.02
C PHE A 182 13.89 -6.89 -12.50
N LYS A 183 13.79 -8.02 -13.19
CA LYS A 183 14.03 -8.13 -14.63
C LYS A 183 12.80 -7.75 -15.48
N LYS A 184 11.63 -7.69 -14.85
CA LYS A 184 10.37 -7.32 -15.48
C LYS A 184 9.85 -6.01 -14.91
N PRO A 185 9.07 -5.25 -15.68
CA PRO A 185 8.45 -4.03 -15.20
C PRO A 185 7.57 -4.30 -13.97
N ILE A 186 7.73 -3.51 -12.94
CA ILE A 186 6.92 -3.53 -11.73
C ILE A 186 6.29 -2.16 -11.51
N LYS A 187 5.17 -2.12 -10.80
CA LYS A 187 4.56 -0.86 -10.37
C LYS A 187 5.16 -0.44 -9.03
N VAL A 188 5.59 0.81 -8.93
CA VAL A 188 6.07 1.37 -7.67
C VAL A 188 5.21 2.55 -7.28
N LEU A 189 4.63 2.48 -6.07
CA LEU A 189 3.83 3.55 -5.45
C LEU A 189 4.70 4.30 -4.45
N TYR A 190 4.43 5.58 -4.27
CA TYR A 190 5.01 6.35 -3.18
C TYR A 190 4.05 6.35 -1.97
N GLY A 191 4.56 5.97 -0.79
CA GLY A 191 3.82 5.81 0.46
C GLY A 191 4.28 6.71 1.61
N GLY A 192 4.93 7.82 1.34
CA GLY A 192 5.26 8.83 2.35
C GLY A 192 4.12 9.81 2.62
N SER A 193 4.44 11.05 3.02
CA SER A 193 3.45 12.11 3.26
C SER A 193 2.81 12.60 1.96
N VAL A 194 1.58 12.14 1.69
CA VAL A 194 0.77 12.53 0.53
C VAL A 194 -0.41 13.37 0.99
N LYS A 195 -0.66 14.49 0.28
CA LYS A 195 -1.82 15.39 0.42
C LYS A 195 -2.30 15.79 -0.97
N ALA A 196 -3.53 16.31 -1.08
CA ALA A 196 -4.03 16.84 -2.36
C ALA A 196 -3.13 17.96 -2.93
N SER A 197 -2.45 18.71 -2.07
CA SER A 197 -1.56 19.81 -2.46
C SER A 197 -0.24 19.35 -3.10
N ASN A 198 0.25 18.13 -2.84
CA ASN A 198 1.51 17.61 -3.39
C ASN A 198 1.35 16.39 -4.30
N ALA A 199 0.20 15.72 -4.29
CA ALA A 199 -0.02 14.48 -5.02
C ALA A 199 0.26 14.61 -6.52
N LYS A 200 -0.24 15.68 -7.16
CA LYS A 200 -0.01 15.93 -8.58
C LYS A 200 1.47 16.12 -8.87
N ASN A 201 2.17 16.92 -8.07
CA ASN A 201 3.60 17.17 -8.24
C ASN A 201 4.43 15.87 -8.12
N LEU A 202 4.11 15.02 -7.14
CA LEU A 202 4.75 13.72 -6.99
C LEU A 202 4.56 12.84 -8.24
N LEU A 203 3.32 12.76 -8.77
CA LEU A 203 3.03 11.94 -9.94
C LEU A 203 3.64 12.48 -11.24
N ASP A 204 3.76 13.81 -11.38
CA ASP A 204 4.26 14.43 -12.60
C ASP A 204 5.80 14.49 -12.67
N ASN A 205 6.47 14.57 -11.51
CA ASN A 205 7.90 14.87 -11.42
C ASN A 205 8.76 13.72 -10.87
N THR A 206 8.14 12.55 -10.59
CA THR A 206 8.88 11.35 -10.18
C THR A 206 8.44 10.13 -10.98
N ASP A 207 9.28 9.09 -11.01
CA ASP A 207 9.05 7.88 -11.81
C ASP A 207 8.18 6.84 -11.04
N ILE A 208 7.14 7.31 -10.33
CA ILE A 208 6.18 6.44 -9.62
C ILE A 208 5.00 6.06 -10.51
N ASN A 209 4.29 5.01 -10.14
CA ASN A 209 3.09 4.52 -10.83
C ASN A 209 1.81 4.76 -9.99
N GLY A 210 1.90 5.56 -8.92
CA GLY A 210 0.77 5.87 -8.06
C GLY A 210 1.16 6.18 -6.62
N LEU A 211 0.17 6.20 -5.74
CA LEU A 211 0.30 6.68 -4.37
C LEU A 211 -0.35 5.70 -3.37
N LEU A 212 0.30 5.49 -2.23
CA LEU A 212 -0.29 4.85 -1.05
C LEU A 212 -0.53 5.94 0.00
N VAL A 213 -1.80 6.30 0.20
CA VAL A 213 -2.22 7.48 0.97
C VAL A 213 -2.71 7.06 2.36
N GLY A 214 -2.03 7.53 3.41
CA GLY A 214 -2.42 7.29 4.80
C GLY A 214 -3.43 8.35 5.30
N GLY A 215 -3.03 9.23 6.21
CA GLY A 215 -3.91 10.17 6.92
C GLY A 215 -4.85 11.00 6.03
N ALA A 216 -4.40 11.47 4.86
CA ALA A 216 -5.23 12.22 3.92
C ALA A 216 -6.39 11.38 3.35
N SER A 217 -6.29 10.05 3.38
CA SER A 217 -7.36 9.16 2.91
C SER A 217 -8.59 9.14 3.82
N LEU A 218 -8.46 9.56 5.08
CA LEU A 218 -9.57 9.59 6.03
C LEU A 218 -10.55 10.74 5.78
N ASN A 219 -10.16 11.74 5.01
CA ASN A 219 -11.05 12.81 4.57
C ASN A 219 -11.50 12.55 3.13
N PRO A 220 -12.80 12.29 2.86
CA PRO A 220 -13.29 11.91 1.53
C PRO A 220 -13.10 13.00 0.47
N GLN A 221 -13.15 14.29 0.86
CA GLN A 221 -12.95 15.41 -0.05
C GLN A 221 -11.45 15.57 -0.41
N GLU A 222 -10.57 15.40 0.56
CA GLU A 222 -9.11 15.42 0.35
C GLU A 222 -8.68 14.25 -0.53
N PHE A 223 -9.13 13.05 -0.17
CA PHE A 223 -8.82 11.85 -0.95
C PHE A 223 -9.44 11.88 -2.36
N GLY A 224 -10.66 12.44 -2.50
CA GLY A 224 -11.31 12.61 -3.80
C GLY A 224 -10.47 13.40 -4.79
N LYS A 225 -9.83 14.49 -4.34
CA LYS A 225 -8.91 15.28 -5.18
C LYS A 225 -7.67 14.46 -5.61
N ILE A 226 -7.17 13.59 -4.75
CA ILE A 226 -6.03 12.71 -5.07
C ILE A 226 -6.49 11.61 -6.04
N ALA A 227 -7.65 11.01 -5.81
CA ALA A 227 -8.21 9.95 -6.63
C ALA A 227 -8.50 10.35 -8.09
N GLN A 228 -8.77 11.64 -8.33
CA GLN A 228 -8.95 12.20 -9.68
C GLN A 228 -7.66 12.23 -10.52
N LEU A 229 -6.51 11.91 -9.93
CA LEU A 229 -5.21 11.84 -10.64
C LEU A 229 -4.93 10.44 -11.22
N CYS A 230 -5.89 9.50 -11.17
CA CYS A 230 -5.79 8.15 -11.74
C CYS A 230 -5.62 8.15 -13.26
#